data_afce684a3483db939ae1a319399e21d4
#
_entry.id   afce684a3483db939ae1a319399e21d4
#
_cell.length_a   1.000
_cell.length_b   1.000
_cell.length_c   1.000
_cell.angle_alpha   90.00
_cell.angle_beta   90.00
_cell.angle_gamma   90.00
#
_symmetry.space_group_name_H-M   'P 1'
#
loop_
_entity.id
_entity.type
_entity.pdbx_description
1 polymer ?
#
loop_
_entity_poly.entity_id
_entity_poly.type
_entity_poly.pdbx_seq_one_letter_code
_entity_poly.pdbx_strand_id
1 'polypeptide(L)'
;MNRSELEKIKKEALENKIPIIMDDTLDEIAKILKEVKPAKILEIGTAVGYSAICFSEYLQEDGSIDTIERDEERVIKAKENIRKAEVEDKINIYFGDAVEILPTLNCKYDIVFIDAAKGKYPIFLKEGLRMLNDNGIIIADNVLYRGYVLSDYNKHKQRTAVRNLREFLKELEENPELETTILEVGDGLAVARKRLSK
;
A
#
# COMPACT_ATOMS: atom_id res chain seq x y z
N MET A 1 15.51 -12.90 4.03
CA MET A 1 14.75 -12.20 5.10
C MET A 1 14.79 -13.00 6.40
N ASN A 2 15.03 -12.33 7.52
CA ASN A 2 15.05 -12.92 8.87
C ASN A 2 13.64 -12.98 9.48
N ARG A 3 12.99 -14.14 9.41
CA ARG A 3 11.61 -14.33 9.91
C ARG A 3 11.45 -14.15 11.42
N SER A 4 12.47 -14.50 12.22
CA SER A 4 12.43 -14.30 13.67
C SER A 4 12.39 -12.82 14.03
N GLU A 5 13.10 -11.98 13.30
CA GLU A 5 13.05 -10.53 13.48
C GLU A 5 11.72 -9.93 12.99
N LEU A 6 11.14 -10.46 11.91
CA LEU A 6 9.83 -10.02 11.44
C LEU A 6 8.74 -10.20 12.49
N GLU A 7 8.73 -11.34 13.19
CA GLU A 7 7.78 -11.59 14.29
C GLU A 7 8.00 -10.63 15.47
N LYS A 8 9.23 -10.28 15.78
CA LYS A 8 9.54 -9.29 16.82
C LYS A 8 9.07 -7.89 16.41
N ILE A 9 9.31 -7.50 15.16
CA ILE A 9 8.85 -6.22 14.59
C ILE A 9 7.33 -6.11 14.69
N LYS A 10 6.61 -7.17 14.31
CA LYS A 10 5.14 -7.24 14.41
C LYS A 10 4.68 -7.06 15.86
N LYS A 11 5.26 -7.82 16.78
CA LYS A 11 4.93 -7.77 18.21
C LYS A 11 5.16 -6.37 18.78
N GLU A 12 6.32 -5.77 18.50
CA GLU A 12 6.69 -4.42 18.96
C GLU A 12 5.72 -3.36 18.41
N ALA A 13 5.33 -3.46 17.13
CA ALA A 13 4.36 -2.55 16.53
C ALA A 13 3.00 -2.64 17.23
N LEU A 14 2.51 -3.84 17.50
CA LEU A 14 1.23 -4.07 18.20
C LEU A 14 1.27 -3.55 19.64
N GLU A 15 2.34 -3.81 20.40
CA GLU A 15 2.52 -3.33 21.77
C GLU A 15 2.53 -1.80 21.84
N ASN A 16 3.15 -1.15 20.85
CA ASN A 16 3.21 0.31 20.72
C ASN A 16 1.99 0.93 20.02
N LYS A 17 0.96 0.11 19.69
CA LYS A 17 -0.26 0.54 18.98
C LYS A 17 0.02 1.25 17.65
N ILE A 18 1.10 0.85 16.99
CA ILE A 18 1.40 1.32 15.63
C ILE A 18 0.54 0.51 14.68
N PRO A 19 -0.28 1.16 13.83
CA PRO A 19 -1.08 0.41 12.86
C PRO A 19 -0.15 -0.26 11.83
N ILE A 20 -0.33 -1.57 11.68
CA ILE A 20 0.31 -2.39 10.65
C ILE A 20 -0.78 -3.19 9.94
N ILE A 21 -0.48 -3.65 8.74
CA ILE A 21 -1.39 -4.47 7.94
C ILE A 21 -1.87 -5.71 8.75
N MET A 22 -3.16 -6.03 8.65
CA MET A 22 -3.76 -7.18 9.30
C MET A 22 -3.35 -8.48 8.61
N ASP A 23 -3.30 -9.58 9.37
CA ASP A 23 -2.82 -10.88 8.86
C ASP A 23 -3.65 -11.41 7.69
N ASP A 24 -4.97 -11.31 7.80
CA ASP A 24 -5.90 -11.74 6.74
C ASP A 24 -5.75 -10.91 5.45
N THR A 25 -5.54 -9.61 5.59
CA THR A 25 -5.25 -8.70 4.47
C THR A 25 -3.90 -9.03 3.85
N LEU A 26 -2.87 -9.25 4.67
CA LEU A 26 -1.54 -9.64 4.22
C LEU A 26 -1.56 -10.97 3.45
N ASP A 27 -2.34 -11.96 3.92
CA ASP A 27 -2.49 -13.26 3.27
C ASP A 27 -3.11 -13.12 1.86
N GLU A 28 -4.13 -12.26 1.69
CA GLU A 28 -4.70 -11.99 0.37
C GLU A 28 -3.71 -11.30 -0.57
N ILE A 29 -3.00 -10.28 -0.07
CA ILE A 29 -1.96 -9.61 -0.87
C ILE A 29 -0.83 -10.59 -1.22
N ALA A 30 -0.42 -11.46 -0.30
CA ALA A 30 0.61 -12.47 -0.56
C ALA A 30 0.23 -13.44 -1.71
N LYS A 31 -1.04 -13.78 -1.88
CA LYS A 31 -1.50 -14.58 -3.03
C LYS A 31 -1.26 -13.85 -4.34
N ILE A 32 -1.60 -12.56 -4.40
CA ILE A 32 -1.37 -11.70 -5.58
C ILE A 32 0.13 -11.60 -5.88
N LEU A 33 0.94 -11.29 -4.87
CA LEU A 33 2.39 -11.14 -5.03
C LEU A 33 3.08 -12.44 -5.49
N LYS A 34 2.63 -13.60 -5.00
CA LYS A 34 3.12 -14.91 -5.45
C LYS A 34 2.82 -15.19 -6.92
N GLU A 35 1.65 -14.76 -7.40
CA GLU A 35 1.24 -14.89 -8.81
C GLU A 35 2.04 -13.94 -9.70
N VAL A 36 2.10 -12.65 -9.32
CA VAL A 36 2.68 -11.58 -10.13
C VAL A 36 4.21 -11.64 -10.13
N LYS A 37 4.83 -11.97 -9.00
CA LYS A 37 6.29 -11.90 -8.78
C LYS A 37 6.84 -10.54 -9.25
N PRO A 38 6.47 -9.45 -8.59
CA PRO A 38 6.78 -8.10 -9.06
C PRO A 38 8.30 -7.84 -9.08
N ALA A 39 8.75 -7.13 -10.11
CA ALA A 39 10.10 -6.55 -10.13
C ALA A 39 10.12 -5.24 -9.33
N LYS A 40 9.02 -4.48 -9.36
CA LYS A 40 8.98 -3.18 -8.68
C LYS A 40 7.65 -2.92 -8.00
N ILE A 41 7.70 -2.59 -6.71
CA ILE A 41 6.54 -2.19 -5.89
C ILE A 41 6.72 -0.74 -5.46
N LEU A 42 5.64 0.05 -5.56
CA LEU A 42 5.51 1.34 -4.88
C LEU A 42 4.57 1.16 -3.70
N GLU A 43 5.02 1.53 -2.50
CA GLU A 43 4.19 1.57 -1.31
C GLU A 43 4.00 3.02 -0.84
N ILE A 44 2.75 3.40 -0.58
CA ILE A 44 2.39 4.71 -0.06
C ILE A 44 1.92 4.54 1.38
N GLY A 45 2.82 4.85 2.34
CA GLY A 45 2.64 4.62 3.77
C GLY A 45 3.52 3.48 4.29
N THR A 46 4.76 3.81 4.66
CA THR A 46 5.75 2.83 5.17
C THR A 46 5.47 2.42 6.61
N ALA A 47 4.95 3.34 7.43
CA ALA A 47 4.89 3.20 8.89
C ALA A 47 6.25 2.72 9.45
N VAL A 48 6.29 1.54 10.07
CA VAL A 48 7.53 0.95 10.61
C VAL A 48 8.18 -0.09 9.67
N GLY A 49 7.75 -0.13 8.41
CA GLY A 49 8.34 -0.97 7.36
C GLY A 49 7.84 -2.42 7.35
N TYR A 50 6.84 -2.77 8.15
CA TYR A 50 6.40 -4.16 8.30
C TYR A 50 5.87 -4.75 6.98
N SER A 51 4.95 -4.07 6.29
CA SER A 51 4.40 -4.48 5.00
C SER A 51 5.48 -4.59 3.92
N ALA A 52 6.34 -3.56 3.78
CA ALA A 52 7.44 -3.59 2.82
C ALA A 52 8.38 -4.78 3.05
N ILE A 53 8.73 -5.10 4.31
CA ILE A 53 9.53 -6.27 4.64
C ILE A 53 8.81 -7.56 4.22
N CYS A 54 7.50 -7.69 4.52
CA CYS A 54 6.72 -8.86 4.10
C CYS A 54 6.68 -9.00 2.56
N PHE A 55 6.47 -7.91 1.84
CA PHE A 55 6.38 -7.91 0.38
C PHE A 55 7.71 -8.25 -0.29
N SER A 56 8.85 -7.92 0.34
CA SER A 56 10.17 -8.20 -0.20
C SER A 56 10.47 -9.68 -0.44
N GLU A 57 9.75 -10.60 0.23
CA GLU A 57 9.86 -12.05 -0.01
C GLU A 57 9.35 -12.49 -1.38
N TYR A 58 8.48 -11.69 -2.00
CA TYR A 58 7.79 -12.04 -3.25
C TYR A 58 8.37 -11.36 -4.48
N LEU A 59 9.36 -10.49 -4.29
CA LEU A 59 10.05 -9.82 -5.38
C LEU A 59 10.81 -10.82 -6.27
N GLN A 60 10.99 -10.46 -7.53
CA GLN A 60 12.00 -11.08 -8.39
C GLN A 60 13.40 -10.90 -7.79
N GLU A 61 14.41 -11.63 -8.33
CA GLU A 61 15.78 -11.66 -7.78
C GLU A 61 16.37 -10.25 -7.61
N ASP A 62 16.23 -9.39 -8.63
CA ASP A 62 16.71 -7.99 -8.62
C ASP A 62 15.58 -6.99 -8.33
N GLY A 63 14.49 -7.45 -7.74
CA GLY A 63 13.32 -6.62 -7.48
C GLY A 63 13.51 -5.66 -6.32
N SER A 64 12.76 -4.55 -6.33
CA SER A 64 12.84 -3.51 -5.30
C SER A 64 11.47 -2.95 -4.91
N ILE A 65 11.43 -2.35 -3.73
CA ILE A 65 10.29 -1.60 -3.19
C ILE A 65 10.71 -0.17 -2.95
N ASP A 66 9.98 0.76 -3.54
CA ASP A 66 10.05 2.18 -3.19
C ASP A 66 8.88 2.47 -2.25
N THR A 67 9.16 2.96 -1.03
CA THR A 67 8.12 3.25 -0.03
C THR A 67 8.24 4.66 0.51
N ILE A 68 7.11 5.31 0.82
CA ILE A 68 7.04 6.73 1.19
C ILE A 68 6.46 6.88 2.59
N GLU A 69 7.15 7.61 3.46
CA GLU A 69 6.69 7.95 4.82
C GLU A 69 7.01 9.41 5.14
N ARG A 70 6.05 10.10 5.75
CA ARG A 70 6.20 11.51 6.12
C ARG A 70 6.62 11.74 7.57
N ASP A 71 6.48 10.74 8.42
CA ASP A 71 6.81 10.80 9.83
C ASP A 71 8.27 10.38 10.04
N GLU A 72 9.11 11.29 10.51
CA GLU A 72 10.54 11.08 10.68
C GLU A 72 10.86 9.94 11.66
N GLU A 73 10.12 9.87 12.78
CA GLU A 73 10.34 8.82 13.79
C GLU A 73 10.02 7.44 13.21
N ARG A 74 8.96 7.34 12.39
CA ARG A 74 8.60 6.11 11.68
C ARG A 74 9.65 5.74 10.64
N VAL A 75 10.19 6.69 9.89
CA VAL A 75 11.27 6.45 8.92
C VAL A 75 12.51 5.88 9.62
N ILE A 76 12.90 6.46 10.77
CA ILE A 76 14.03 5.96 11.56
C ILE A 76 13.76 4.51 11.99
N LYS A 77 12.57 4.23 12.52
CA LYS A 77 12.18 2.90 12.96
C LYS A 77 12.09 1.91 11.80
N ALA A 78 11.55 2.31 10.66
CA ALA A 78 11.47 1.48 9.45
C ALA A 78 12.87 1.08 8.95
N LYS A 79 13.82 2.03 8.89
CA LYS A 79 15.22 1.74 8.52
C LYS A 79 15.88 0.72 9.46
N GLU A 80 15.64 0.87 10.77
CA GLU A 80 16.14 -0.09 11.77
C GLU A 80 15.55 -1.49 11.53
N ASN A 81 14.25 -1.59 11.33
CA ASN A 81 13.53 -2.84 11.11
C ASN A 81 13.96 -3.53 9.81
N ILE A 82 14.06 -2.79 8.71
CA ILE A 82 14.52 -3.27 7.39
C ILE A 82 15.92 -3.88 7.50
N ARG A 83 16.83 -3.20 8.23
CA ARG A 83 18.18 -3.72 8.47
C ARG A 83 18.16 -5.01 9.32
N LYS A 84 17.35 -5.06 10.39
CA LYS A 84 17.20 -6.27 11.22
C LYS A 84 16.63 -7.45 10.44
N ALA A 85 15.73 -7.16 9.48
CA ALA A 85 15.16 -8.16 8.59
C ALA A 85 16.10 -8.59 7.45
N GLU A 86 17.26 -7.93 7.30
CA GLU A 86 18.28 -8.22 6.27
C GLU A 86 17.72 -8.07 4.83
N VAL A 87 17.01 -6.94 4.58
CA VAL A 87 16.38 -6.63 3.28
C VAL A 87 16.60 -5.18 2.83
N GLU A 88 17.65 -4.53 3.37
CA GLU A 88 17.98 -3.13 3.05
C GLU A 88 18.38 -2.89 1.60
N ASP A 89 18.87 -3.90 0.92
CA ASP A 89 19.20 -3.88 -0.51
C ASP A 89 17.97 -3.86 -1.43
N LYS A 90 16.79 -4.21 -0.89
CA LYS A 90 15.52 -4.30 -1.62
C LYS A 90 14.56 -3.15 -1.39
N ILE A 91 14.73 -2.36 -0.32
CA ILE A 91 13.74 -1.37 0.11
C ILE A 91 14.34 0.02 0.19
N ASN A 92 13.81 0.94 -0.61
CA ASN A 92 14.17 2.35 -0.62
C ASN A 92 13.09 3.17 0.09
N ILE A 93 13.43 3.94 1.12
CA ILE A 93 12.50 4.81 1.82
C ILE A 93 12.66 6.25 1.36
N TYR A 94 11.60 6.85 0.87
CA TYR A 94 11.47 8.27 0.58
C TYR A 94 10.82 8.97 1.77
N PHE A 95 11.55 9.87 2.42
CA PHE A 95 11.04 10.68 3.51
C PHE A 95 10.33 11.93 2.98
N GLY A 96 9.05 12.10 3.29
CA GLY A 96 8.25 13.28 2.96
C GLY A 96 6.77 12.98 2.69
N ASP A 97 6.01 14.02 2.33
CA ASP A 97 4.59 13.85 1.98
C ASP A 97 4.47 13.19 0.59
N ALA A 98 3.70 12.10 0.52
CA ALA A 98 3.50 11.38 -0.73
C ALA A 98 2.86 12.26 -1.83
N VAL A 99 2.07 13.27 -1.49
CA VAL A 99 1.50 14.22 -2.46
C VAL A 99 2.59 15.02 -3.16
N GLU A 100 3.70 15.28 -2.48
CA GLU A 100 4.85 16.03 -3.03
C GLU A 100 5.86 15.11 -3.73
N ILE A 101 6.06 13.90 -3.20
CA ILE A 101 7.06 12.96 -3.72
C ILE A 101 6.58 12.27 -4.99
N LEU A 102 5.33 11.76 -5.01
CA LEU A 102 4.81 10.96 -6.13
C LEU A 102 4.98 11.65 -7.50
N PRO A 103 4.69 12.97 -7.67
CA PRO A 103 4.91 13.65 -8.96
C PRO A 103 6.36 13.69 -9.43
N THR A 104 7.34 13.51 -8.53
CA THR A 104 8.77 13.53 -8.87
C THR A 104 9.29 12.17 -9.32
N LEU A 105 8.56 11.08 -9.03
CA LEU A 105 8.94 9.73 -9.42
C LEU A 105 8.62 9.48 -10.89
N ASN A 106 9.63 9.02 -11.64
CA ASN A 106 9.52 8.71 -13.08
C ASN A 106 9.63 7.20 -13.37
N CYS A 107 9.62 6.37 -12.32
CA CYS A 107 9.66 4.91 -12.45
C CYS A 107 8.27 4.35 -12.79
N LYS A 108 8.27 3.12 -13.31
CA LYS A 108 7.07 2.31 -13.48
C LYS A 108 7.09 1.16 -12.47
N TYR A 109 5.90 0.73 -12.02
CA TYR A 109 5.73 -0.28 -10.99
C TYR A 109 4.74 -1.36 -11.42
N ASP A 110 4.99 -2.59 -10.99
CA ASP A 110 4.08 -3.72 -11.21
C ASP A 110 2.95 -3.72 -10.19
N ILE A 111 3.25 -3.25 -8.97
CA ILE A 111 2.29 -3.10 -7.87
C ILE A 111 2.41 -1.69 -7.31
N VAL A 112 1.26 -1.05 -7.08
CA VAL A 112 1.14 0.17 -6.28
C VAL A 112 0.26 -0.14 -5.07
N PHE A 113 0.85 -0.17 -3.88
CA PHE A 113 0.14 -0.41 -2.63
C PHE A 113 -0.14 0.91 -1.90
N ILE A 114 -1.41 1.14 -1.53
CA ILE A 114 -1.87 2.37 -0.91
C ILE A 114 -2.42 2.05 0.48
N ASP A 115 -1.69 2.43 1.52
CA ASP A 115 -2.13 2.40 2.93
C ASP A 115 -1.67 3.65 3.68
N ALA A 116 -2.26 4.77 3.35
CA ALA A 116 -1.91 6.07 3.90
C ALA A 116 -3.14 6.89 4.32
N ALA A 117 -3.02 8.22 4.32
CA ALA A 117 -4.11 9.12 4.71
C ALA A 117 -5.30 9.02 3.76
N LYS A 118 -6.43 8.47 4.24
CA LYS A 118 -7.65 8.17 3.47
C LYS A 118 -8.22 9.38 2.71
N GLY A 119 -8.00 10.59 3.22
CA GLY A 119 -8.39 11.84 2.56
C GLY A 119 -7.58 12.18 1.29
N LYS A 120 -6.57 11.39 0.93
CA LYS A 120 -5.67 11.61 -0.21
C LYS A 120 -5.74 10.50 -1.26
N TYR A 121 -6.58 9.49 -1.07
CA TYR A 121 -6.70 8.33 -1.95
C TYR A 121 -6.95 8.66 -3.43
N PRO A 122 -7.81 9.64 -3.81
CA PRO A 122 -7.95 10.03 -5.22
C PRO A 122 -6.66 10.56 -5.84
N ILE A 123 -5.84 11.29 -5.05
CA ILE A 123 -4.54 11.80 -5.52
C ILE A 123 -3.56 10.62 -5.71
N PHE A 124 -3.53 9.70 -4.74
CA PHE A 124 -2.67 8.51 -4.82
C PHE A 124 -3.05 7.60 -5.97
N LEU A 125 -4.35 7.45 -6.26
CA LEU A 125 -4.83 6.71 -7.43
C LEU A 125 -4.33 7.32 -8.74
N LYS A 126 -4.51 8.63 -8.92
CA LYS A 126 -4.07 9.33 -10.12
C LYS A 126 -2.57 9.13 -10.38
N GLU A 127 -1.73 9.33 -9.37
CA GLU A 127 -0.29 9.14 -9.50
C GLU A 127 0.08 7.66 -9.65
N GLY A 128 -0.60 6.77 -8.93
CA GLY A 128 -0.43 5.33 -9.07
C GLY A 128 -0.71 4.85 -10.49
N LEU A 129 -1.82 5.26 -11.08
CA LEU A 129 -2.16 4.92 -12.47
C LEU A 129 -1.12 5.46 -13.49
N ARG A 130 -0.60 6.66 -13.28
CA ARG A 130 0.46 7.25 -14.11
C ARG A 130 1.73 6.37 -14.10
N MET A 131 2.06 5.79 -12.94
CA MET A 131 3.26 5.00 -12.74
C MET A 131 3.05 3.49 -12.89
N LEU A 132 1.83 3.03 -13.10
CA LEU A 132 1.52 1.61 -13.23
C LEU A 132 1.99 1.05 -14.57
N ASN A 133 2.64 -0.11 -14.55
CA ASN A 133 2.94 -0.90 -15.73
C ASN A 133 1.65 -1.44 -16.37
N ASP A 134 1.71 -1.85 -17.63
CA ASP A 134 0.68 -2.66 -18.24
C ASP A 134 0.59 -4.01 -17.49
N ASN A 135 -0.62 -4.50 -17.23
CA ASN A 135 -0.92 -5.60 -16.29
C ASN A 135 -0.58 -5.32 -14.82
N GLY A 136 -0.11 -4.14 -14.47
CA GLY A 136 0.16 -3.77 -13.09
C GLY A 136 -1.12 -3.73 -12.26
N ILE A 137 -0.95 -3.75 -10.94
CA ILE A 137 -2.07 -3.83 -10.00
C ILE A 137 -1.96 -2.69 -8.99
N ILE A 138 -3.07 -1.98 -8.78
CA ILE A 138 -3.26 -1.12 -7.62
C ILE A 138 -3.94 -1.94 -6.54
N ILE A 139 -3.36 -1.91 -5.34
CA ILE A 139 -3.91 -2.53 -4.12
C ILE A 139 -4.08 -1.41 -3.10
N ALA A 140 -5.28 -1.25 -2.55
CA ALA A 140 -5.56 -0.23 -1.55
C ALA A 140 -6.23 -0.83 -0.32
N ASP A 141 -5.63 -0.61 0.85
CA ASP A 141 -6.12 -1.13 2.12
C ASP A 141 -7.07 -0.16 2.84
N ASN A 142 -7.93 -0.71 3.69
CA ASN A 142 -8.93 -0.04 4.52
C ASN A 142 -9.91 0.85 3.72
N VAL A 143 -10.31 0.39 2.53
CA VAL A 143 -11.20 1.17 1.64
C VAL A 143 -12.64 1.23 2.14
N LEU A 144 -13.08 0.31 3.01
CA LEU A 144 -14.43 0.33 3.61
C LEU A 144 -14.50 1.17 4.89
N TYR A 145 -13.37 1.47 5.50
CA TYR A 145 -13.20 2.41 6.61
C TYR A 145 -14.25 2.22 7.72
N ARG A 146 -14.19 1.07 8.42
CA ARG A 146 -15.13 0.67 9.48
C ARG A 146 -16.59 0.59 8.98
N GLY A 147 -16.79 0.26 7.72
CA GLY A 147 -18.11 0.22 7.10
C GLY A 147 -18.74 1.59 6.82
N TYR A 148 -18.04 2.70 7.13
CA TYR A 148 -18.56 4.05 6.92
C TYR A 148 -18.78 4.38 5.44
N VAL A 149 -17.99 3.78 4.56
CA VAL A 149 -18.09 4.00 3.11
C VAL A 149 -19.40 3.45 2.55
N LEU A 150 -19.86 2.30 3.08
CA LEU A 150 -21.09 1.61 2.67
C LEU A 150 -22.37 2.14 3.36
N SER A 151 -22.24 3.00 4.37
CA SER A 151 -23.34 3.51 5.18
C SER A 151 -23.64 4.99 4.85
N ASP A 152 -24.76 5.51 5.36
CA ASP A 152 -25.10 6.95 5.30
C ASP A 152 -24.27 7.81 6.26
N TYR A 153 -23.03 7.37 6.57
CA TYR A 153 -22.16 8.06 7.51
C TYR A 153 -21.84 9.48 7.04
N ASN A 154 -22.18 10.47 7.85
CA ASN A 154 -22.00 11.89 7.54
C ASN A 154 -21.51 12.71 8.75
N LYS A 155 -20.86 12.05 9.74
CA LYS A 155 -20.32 12.76 10.92
C LYS A 155 -19.10 13.59 10.58
N HIS A 156 -19.01 14.78 11.12
CA HIS A 156 -18.04 15.84 10.75
C HIS A 156 -16.58 15.37 10.74
N LYS A 157 -16.15 14.56 11.73
CA LYS A 157 -14.74 14.20 11.95
C LYS A 157 -14.11 13.36 10.83
N GLN A 158 -14.88 12.48 10.16
CA GLN A 158 -14.38 11.58 9.09
C GLN A 158 -15.02 11.83 7.73
N ARG A 159 -15.87 12.86 7.60
CA ARG A 159 -16.64 13.14 6.38
C ARG A 159 -15.78 13.27 5.13
N THR A 160 -14.63 13.94 5.23
CA THR A 160 -13.70 14.11 4.10
C THR A 160 -13.07 12.78 3.70
N ALA A 161 -12.62 11.97 4.66
CA ALA A 161 -12.03 10.65 4.37
C ALA A 161 -13.05 9.72 3.71
N VAL A 162 -14.26 9.63 4.25
CA VAL A 162 -15.34 8.80 3.70
C VAL A 162 -15.74 9.25 2.29
N ARG A 163 -15.88 10.57 2.06
CA ARG A 163 -16.19 11.11 0.73
C ARG A 163 -15.09 10.75 -0.28
N ASN A 164 -13.84 10.96 0.08
CA ASN A 164 -12.71 10.71 -0.82
C ASN A 164 -12.49 9.22 -1.08
N LEU A 165 -12.80 8.35 -0.11
CA LEU A 165 -12.80 6.90 -0.35
C LEU A 165 -13.94 6.47 -1.29
N ARG A 166 -15.13 7.05 -1.16
CA ARG A 166 -16.23 6.79 -2.11
C ARG A 166 -15.89 7.25 -3.53
N GLU A 167 -15.27 8.43 -3.66
CA GLU A 167 -14.77 8.94 -4.95
C GLU A 167 -13.69 8.00 -5.54
N PHE A 168 -12.74 7.59 -4.72
CA PHE A 168 -11.68 6.63 -5.08
C PHE A 168 -12.27 5.29 -5.57
N LEU A 169 -13.21 4.68 -4.83
CA LEU A 169 -13.82 3.41 -5.23
C LEU A 169 -14.63 3.55 -6.51
N LYS A 170 -15.39 4.64 -6.65
CA LYS A 170 -16.14 4.94 -7.87
C LYS A 170 -15.20 5.07 -9.08
N GLU A 171 -14.07 5.78 -8.95
CA GLU A 171 -13.10 5.93 -10.01
C GLU A 171 -12.47 4.58 -10.41
N LEU A 172 -12.16 3.71 -9.44
CA LEU A 172 -11.67 2.36 -9.73
C LEU A 172 -12.69 1.49 -10.47
N GLU A 173 -13.97 1.55 -10.08
CA GLU A 173 -15.02 0.72 -10.66
C GLU A 173 -15.45 1.22 -12.06
N GLU A 174 -15.50 2.53 -12.26
CA GLU A 174 -15.93 3.14 -13.54
C GLU A 174 -14.78 3.24 -14.57
N ASN A 175 -13.53 3.01 -14.18
CA ASN A 175 -12.40 3.10 -15.10
C ASN A 175 -12.35 1.91 -16.07
N PRO A 176 -12.56 2.12 -17.39
CA PRO A 176 -12.60 1.02 -18.36
C PRO A 176 -11.25 0.32 -18.56
N GLU A 177 -10.14 0.95 -18.15
CA GLU A 177 -8.80 0.37 -18.22
C GLU A 177 -8.49 -0.56 -17.06
N LEU A 178 -9.37 -0.63 -16.05
CA LEU A 178 -9.18 -1.44 -14.85
C LEU A 178 -10.16 -2.62 -14.79
N GLU A 179 -9.71 -3.68 -14.16
CA GLU A 179 -10.55 -4.76 -13.64
C GLU A 179 -10.45 -4.70 -12.12
N THR A 180 -11.53 -4.26 -11.49
CA THR A 180 -11.56 -3.96 -10.05
C THR A 180 -12.35 -5.00 -9.29
N THR A 181 -11.81 -5.44 -8.16
CA THR A 181 -12.47 -6.29 -7.16
C THR A 181 -12.28 -5.67 -5.78
N ILE A 182 -13.34 -5.62 -4.99
CA ILE A 182 -13.30 -5.20 -3.59
C ILE A 182 -13.51 -6.45 -2.74
N LEU A 183 -12.50 -6.79 -1.92
CA LEU A 183 -12.53 -7.93 -1.01
C LEU A 183 -12.94 -7.45 0.39
N GLU A 184 -13.88 -8.14 1.00
CA GLU A 184 -14.33 -7.90 2.39
C GLU A 184 -13.39 -8.58 3.38
N VAL A 185 -12.10 -8.24 3.32
CA VAL A 185 -11.05 -8.71 4.23
C VAL A 185 -10.50 -7.52 4.99
N GLY A 186 -10.20 -7.70 6.27
CA GLY A 186 -9.79 -6.58 7.13
C GLY A 186 -10.82 -5.45 7.15
N ASP A 187 -10.37 -4.24 6.86
CA ASP A 187 -11.24 -3.04 6.72
C ASP A 187 -11.52 -2.71 5.22
N GLY A 188 -11.53 -3.76 4.37
CA GLY A 188 -11.78 -3.71 2.94
C GLY A 188 -10.51 -3.49 2.11
N LEU A 189 -10.26 -4.41 1.17
CA LEU A 189 -9.13 -4.39 0.26
C LEU A 189 -9.60 -4.21 -1.18
N ALA A 190 -9.25 -3.10 -1.83
CA ALA A 190 -9.49 -2.92 -3.26
C ALA A 190 -8.28 -3.42 -4.05
N VAL A 191 -8.56 -4.21 -5.10
CA VAL A 191 -7.58 -4.75 -6.03
C VAL A 191 -8.01 -4.37 -7.43
N ALA A 192 -7.22 -3.55 -8.13
CA ALA A 192 -7.52 -3.08 -9.48
C ALA A 192 -6.37 -3.41 -10.43
N ARG A 193 -6.59 -4.32 -11.35
CA ARG A 193 -5.60 -4.74 -12.37
C ARG A 193 -5.78 -3.91 -13.63
N LYS A 194 -4.71 -3.32 -14.13
CA LYS A 194 -4.70 -2.61 -15.41
C LYS A 194 -4.80 -3.61 -16.56
N ARG A 195 -5.78 -3.39 -17.43
CA ARG A 195 -5.95 -4.20 -18.63
C ARG A 195 -4.83 -3.94 -19.64
N LEU A 196 -4.50 -4.95 -20.44
CA LEU A 196 -3.59 -4.75 -21.58
C LEU A 196 -4.19 -3.72 -22.55
N SER A 197 -3.40 -2.74 -22.92
CA SER A 197 -3.72 -1.87 -24.05
C SER A 197 -3.77 -2.73 -25.32
N LYS A 198 -4.91 -2.69 -26.03
CA LYS A 198 -5.08 -3.42 -27.29
C LYS A 198 -4.26 -2.77 -28.39
#